data_f1371e9a9d653237d28574c0b4687c0b
#
_entry.id   f1371e9a9d653237d28574c0b4687c0b
#
_cell.length_a   1.000
_cell.length_b   1.000
_cell.length_c   1.000
_cell.angle_alpha   90.00
_cell.angle_beta   90.00
_cell.angle_gamma   90.00
#
_symmetry.space_group_name_H-M   'P 1'
#
loop_
_entity.id
_entity.type
_entity.pdbx_description
1 polymer ?
#
loop_
_entity_poly.entity_id
_entity_poly.type
_entity_poly.pdbx_seq_one_letter_code
_entity_poly.pdbx_strand_id
1 'polypeptide(L)'
;MMKRYTPLLGLILSCQTMAYNTSDTIQIQVTGQIITAVCEVALDDSISLGEIARQDLSVAGGNSAPTQFFVKLFQCSPELTKVTIAFSGTPYTADPAYSQAIYANELADGAQDVGLQLLNLDGNTMVNLANGVNYTVPLNTESGSKVLSFMARMYTPHGAPTAGYFKSAVTLNFTYE
;
A
#
# COMPACT_ATOMS: atom_id res chain seq x y z
N MET A 1 17.45 -111.91 -14.04
CA MET A 1 16.17 -111.31 -13.66
C MET A 1 16.46 -109.94 -13.07
N MET A 2 16.30 -108.87 -13.86
CA MET A 2 16.56 -107.51 -13.44
C MET A 2 15.27 -106.79 -13.10
N LYS A 3 15.07 -106.41 -11.83
CA LYS A 3 13.92 -105.61 -11.39
C LYS A 3 14.27 -104.11 -11.57
N ARG A 4 13.55 -103.45 -12.49
CA ARG A 4 13.67 -101.99 -12.70
C ARG A 4 12.85 -101.27 -11.67
N TYR A 5 13.48 -100.43 -10.88
CA TYR A 5 12.81 -99.42 -10.00
C TYR A 5 12.68 -98.13 -10.73
N THR A 6 11.48 -97.64 -10.92
CA THR A 6 11.16 -96.33 -11.45
C THR A 6 11.11 -95.35 -10.31
N PRO A 7 11.83 -94.23 -10.28
CA PRO A 7 11.64 -93.22 -9.27
C PRO A 7 10.46 -92.34 -9.64
N LEU A 8 9.54 -92.19 -8.71
CA LEU A 8 8.38 -91.25 -8.74
C LEU A 8 8.89 -89.87 -8.41
N LEU A 9 8.89 -88.96 -9.41
CA LEU A 9 9.29 -87.58 -9.30
C LEU A 9 8.12 -86.79 -8.68
N GLY A 10 8.17 -86.49 -7.43
CA GLY A 10 7.20 -85.64 -6.72
C GLY A 10 7.30 -84.20 -7.13
N LEU A 11 6.28 -83.65 -7.79
CA LEU A 11 6.14 -82.25 -8.16
C LEU A 11 5.70 -81.47 -6.93
N ILE A 12 6.61 -80.69 -6.31
CA ILE A 12 6.30 -79.80 -5.20
C ILE A 12 5.72 -78.53 -5.82
N LEU A 13 4.41 -78.37 -5.75
CA LEU A 13 3.73 -77.10 -6.10
C LEU A 13 3.96 -76.09 -4.95
N SER A 14 4.91 -75.17 -5.14
CA SER A 14 5.12 -74.05 -4.23
C SER A 14 3.96 -73.03 -4.42
N CYS A 15 3.03 -73.05 -3.51
CA CYS A 15 1.98 -72.03 -3.40
C CYS A 15 2.60 -70.75 -2.90
N GLN A 16 2.81 -69.77 -3.78
CA GLN A 16 3.21 -68.42 -3.36
C GLN A 16 2.00 -67.73 -2.73
N THR A 17 2.02 -67.62 -1.42
CA THR A 17 1.05 -66.79 -0.69
C THR A 17 1.40 -65.33 -0.95
N MET A 18 0.64 -64.65 -1.77
CA MET A 18 0.67 -63.20 -1.85
C MET A 18 0.31 -62.64 -0.46
N ALA A 19 1.27 -62.10 0.24
CA ALA A 19 1.01 -61.38 1.48
C ALA A 19 0.18 -60.14 1.15
N TYR A 20 -1.11 -60.22 1.34
CA TYR A 20 -2.00 -59.06 1.29
C TYR A 20 -1.73 -58.20 2.50
N ASN A 21 -1.14 -56.99 2.29
CA ASN A 21 -0.94 -56.02 3.35
C ASN A 21 -2.23 -55.24 3.53
N THR A 22 -2.95 -55.47 4.63
CA THR A 22 -4.23 -54.81 4.95
C THR A 22 -4.05 -53.41 5.54
N SER A 23 -2.83 -52.90 5.59
CA SER A 23 -2.48 -51.62 6.17
C SER A 23 -1.74 -50.71 5.17
N ASP A 24 -2.37 -50.45 4.01
CA ASP A 24 -1.84 -49.43 3.10
C ASP A 24 -2.08 -48.05 3.70
N THR A 25 -1.00 -47.39 4.13
CA THR A 25 -1.06 -46.04 4.65
C THR A 25 -0.54 -45.08 3.58
N ILE A 26 -1.41 -44.19 3.12
CA ILE A 26 -1.07 -43.12 2.20
C ILE A 26 -1.00 -41.83 3.01
N GLN A 27 0.14 -41.14 2.97
CA GLN A 27 0.28 -39.79 3.54
C GLN A 27 0.02 -38.77 2.47
N ILE A 28 -0.97 -37.91 2.70
CA ILE A 28 -1.25 -36.76 1.83
C ILE A 28 -0.73 -35.52 2.58
N GLN A 29 0.21 -34.82 1.95
CA GLN A 29 0.67 -33.54 2.45
C GLN A 29 -0.20 -32.44 1.85
N VAL A 30 -0.89 -31.71 2.70
CA VAL A 30 -1.70 -30.52 2.30
C VAL A 30 -1.00 -29.29 2.84
N THR A 31 -0.68 -28.36 1.96
CA THR A 31 -0.08 -27.07 2.32
C THR A 31 -1.01 -25.95 1.87
N GLY A 32 -1.09 -24.89 2.66
CA GLY A 32 -1.88 -23.71 2.36
C GLY A 32 -1.24 -22.48 3.01
N GLN A 33 -1.52 -21.33 2.46
CA GLN A 33 -1.11 -20.04 3.00
C GLN A 33 -2.34 -19.19 3.25
N ILE A 34 -2.40 -18.58 4.44
CA ILE A 34 -3.40 -17.56 4.75
C ILE A 34 -2.74 -16.21 4.54
N ILE A 35 -3.31 -15.40 3.67
CA ILE A 35 -2.85 -14.03 3.39
C ILE A 35 -3.89 -13.04 3.94
N THR A 36 -3.43 -11.85 4.33
CA THR A 36 -4.31 -10.75 4.69
C THR A 36 -4.89 -10.12 3.44
N ALA A 37 -6.16 -9.73 3.48
CA ALA A 37 -6.80 -8.98 2.41
C ALA A 37 -6.12 -7.60 2.25
N VAL A 38 -5.63 -7.28 1.06
CA VAL A 38 -4.91 -6.04 0.75
C VAL A 38 -5.20 -5.60 -0.69
N CYS A 39 -4.81 -4.36 -1.00
CA CYS A 39 -4.67 -3.87 -2.37
C CYS A 39 -3.19 -3.67 -2.70
N GLU A 40 -2.83 -3.76 -3.96
CA GLU A 40 -1.57 -3.19 -4.45
C GLU A 40 -1.73 -1.68 -4.62
N VAL A 41 -0.69 -0.92 -4.31
CA VAL A 41 -0.69 0.55 -4.35
C VAL A 41 0.33 1.03 -5.37
N ALA A 42 -0.10 1.92 -6.27
CA ALA A 42 0.80 2.64 -7.17
C ALA A 42 0.64 4.15 -7.01
N LEU A 43 1.76 4.83 -6.92
CA LEU A 43 1.91 6.27 -6.84
C LEU A 43 3.20 6.66 -7.57
N ASP A 44 3.24 7.83 -8.17
CA ASP A 44 4.47 8.39 -8.69
C ASP A 44 5.44 8.72 -7.54
N ASP A 45 6.72 8.37 -7.67
CA ASP A 45 7.74 8.51 -6.62
C ASP A 45 7.96 9.98 -6.20
N SER A 46 7.62 10.94 -7.06
CA SER A 46 7.76 12.36 -6.79
C SER A 46 6.70 13.19 -7.50
N ILE A 47 6.27 14.26 -6.83
CA ILE A 47 5.31 15.22 -7.36
C ILE A 47 6.01 16.56 -7.43
N SER A 48 6.15 17.09 -8.65
CA SER A 48 6.75 18.41 -8.87
C SER A 48 5.68 19.50 -8.76
N LEU A 49 5.91 20.48 -7.90
CA LEU A 49 5.07 21.68 -7.82
C LEU A 49 5.50 22.77 -8.79
N GLY A 50 6.62 22.55 -9.50
CA GLY A 50 7.17 23.53 -10.44
C GLY A 50 7.82 24.73 -9.74
N GLU A 51 8.02 25.77 -10.53
CA GLU A 51 8.54 27.06 -10.03
C GLU A 51 7.35 27.99 -9.68
N ILE A 52 7.35 28.51 -8.48
CA ILE A 52 6.28 29.37 -7.96
C ILE A 52 6.86 30.78 -7.78
N ALA A 53 6.23 31.76 -8.40
CA ALA A 53 6.65 33.15 -8.23
C ALA A 53 6.33 33.60 -6.78
N ARG A 54 7.35 34.18 -6.12
CA ARG A 54 7.20 34.67 -4.73
C ARG A 54 6.03 35.64 -4.54
N GLN A 55 5.72 36.42 -5.58
CA GLN A 55 4.58 37.34 -5.56
C GLN A 55 3.21 36.63 -5.41
N ASP A 56 3.08 35.38 -5.86
CA ASP A 56 1.85 34.60 -5.72
C ASP A 56 1.62 34.15 -4.26
N LEU A 57 2.67 34.18 -3.45
CA LEU A 57 2.69 33.88 -2.01
C LEU A 57 2.90 35.14 -1.16
N SER A 58 2.62 36.34 -1.68
CA SER A 58 2.95 37.59 -1.00
C SER A 58 2.06 37.95 0.19
N VAL A 59 0.90 37.34 0.31
CA VAL A 59 -0.09 37.61 1.36
C VAL A 59 -0.19 36.45 2.34
N ALA A 60 -0.56 36.72 3.58
CA ALA A 60 -0.85 35.68 4.58
C ALA A 60 -1.98 34.77 4.09
N GLY A 61 -1.77 33.44 4.23
CA GLY A 61 -2.67 32.42 3.68
C GLY A 61 -2.54 32.21 2.18
N GLY A 62 -1.55 32.86 1.53
CA GLY A 62 -1.25 32.68 0.12
C GLY A 62 -0.89 31.24 -0.22
N ASN A 63 -1.27 30.81 -1.41
CA ASN A 63 -0.97 29.47 -1.86
C ASN A 63 -0.73 29.44 -3.38
N SER A 64 0.06 28.46 -3.83
CA SER A 64 0.28 28.22 -5.25
C SER A 64 -0.94 27.54 -5.90
N ALA A 65 -0.98 27.52 -7.21
CA ALA A 65 -1.88 26.63 -7.94
C ALA A 65 -1.64 25.18 -7.48
N PRO A 66 -2.71 24.40 -7.23
CA PRO A 66 -2.57 23.02 -6.80
C PRO A 66 -2.12 22.11 -7.96
N THR A 67 -1.20 21.20 -7.68
CA THR A 67 -0.83 20.09 -8.56
C THR A 67 -1.62 18.87 -8.18
N GLN A 68 -2.37 18.29 -9.09
CA GLN A 68 -3.13 17.06 -8.87
C GLN A 68 -2.23 15.85 -9.04
N PHE A 69 -2.43 14.85 -8.18
CA PHE A 69 -1.79 13.55 -8.27
C PHE A 69 -2.76 12.43 -7.88
N PHE A 70 -2.42 11.21 -8.27
CA PHE A 70 -3.30 10.07 -8.11
C PHE A 70 -2.62 8.93 -7.39
N VAL A 71 -3.32 8.36 -6.43
CA VAL A 71 -2.97 7.07 -5.81
C VAL A 71 -3.89 6.02 -6.38
N LYS A 72 -3.34 4.99 -6.99
CA LYS A 72 -4.09 3.89 -7.58
C LYS A 72 -4.01 2.67 -6.66
N LEU A 73 -5.15 2.18 -6.24
CA LEU A 73 -5.32 0.90 -5.57
C LEU A 73 -5.80 -0.10 -6.61
N PHE A 74 -5.19 -1.26 -6.70
CA PHE A 74 -5.56 -2.29 -7.68
C PHE A 74 -5.31 -3.69 -7.10
N GLN A 75 -5.85 -4.73 -7.75
CA GLN A 75 -5.83 -6.11 -7.26
C GLN A 75 -6.34 -6.22 -5.82
N CYS A 76 -7.35 -5.42 -5.48
CA CYS A 76 -7.94 -5.43 -4.15
C CYS A 76 -8.67 -6.74 -3.89
N SER A 77 -8.48 -7.30 -2.70
CA SER A 77 -9.24 -8.48 -2.25
C SER A 77 -10.74 -8.17 -2.21
N PRO A 78 -11.60 -9.08 -2.69
CA PRO A 78 -13.03 -8.82 -2.86
C PRO A 78 -13.80 -8.61 -1.55
N GLU A 79 -13.27 -9.04 -0.43
CA GLU A 79 -13.86 -8.87 0.91
C GLU A 79 -13.62 -7.48 1.52
N LEU A 80 -12.77 -6.64 0.91
CA LEU A 80 -12.50 -5.31 1.41
C LEU A 80 -13.66 -4.37 1.14
N THR A 81 -14.07 -3.64 2.15
CA THR A 81 -15.17 -2.66 2.06
C THR A 81 -14.71 -1.22 2.12
N LYS A 82 -13.56 -0.97 2.74
CA LYS A 82 -12.98 0.38 2.86
C LYS A 82 -11.47 0.34 3.03
N VAL A 83 -10.85 1.46 2.74
CA VAL A 83 -9.45 1.74 3.05
C VAL A 83 -9.37 3.04 3.85
N THR A 84 -8.56 3.04 4.90
CA THR A 84 -8.22 4.23 5.67
C THR A 84 -6.76 4.57 5.39
N ILE A 85 -6.51 5.82 5.02
CA ILE A 85 -5.18 6.35 4.71
C ILE A 85 -4.80 7.32 5.81
N ALA A 86 -3.73 7.02 6.55
CA ALA A 86 -3.14 7.92 7.52
C ALA A 86 -1.98 8.67 6.88
N PHE A 87 -2.01 10.00 7.01
CA PHE A 87 -0.97 10.89 6.48
C PHE A 87 0.00 11.28 7.59
N SER A 88 1.29 11.12 7.34
CA SER A 88 2.34 11.50 8.29
C SER A 88 3.55 12.10 7.59
N GLY A 89 4.14 13.12 8.20
CA GLY A 89 5.32 13.81 7.68
C GLY A 89 5.84 14.80 8.72
N THR A 90 6.86 15.57 8.38
CA THR A 90 7.41 16.60 9.24
C THR A 90 6.44 17.77 9.37
N PRO A 91 5.87 18.06 10.55
CA PRO A 91 4.92 19.16 10.70
C PRO A 91 5.66 20.51 10.59
N TYR A 92 4.96 21.54 10.12
CA TYR A 92 5.46 22.90 10.13
C TYR A 92 5.54 23.40 11.58
N THR A 93 6.74 23.88 11.99
CA THR A 93 7.01 24.24 13.39
C THR A 93 7.33 25.72 13.60
N ALA A 94 7.52 26.51 12.53
CA ALA A 94 7.80 27.94 12.65
C ALA A 94 6.63 28.71 13.28
N ASP A 95 5.38 28.23 13.09
CA ASP A 95 4.21 28.67 13.81
C ASP A 95 3.38 27.44 14.24
N PRO A 96 3.23 27.20 15.55
CA PRO A 96 2.50 26.05 16.08
C PRO A 96 1.01 25.99 15.63
N ALA A 97 0.41 27.12 15.30
CA ALA A 97 -0.97 27.16 14.80
C ALA A 97 -1.15 26.42 13.48
N TYR A 98 -0.10 26.27 12.69
CA TYR A 98 -0.10 25.60 11.39
C TYR A 98 0.53 24.22 11.41
N SER A 99 1.03 23.74 12.54
CA SER A 99 1.69 22.45 12.67
C SER A 99 0.81 21.25 12.26
N GLN A 100 -0.51 21.40 12.38
CA GLN A 100 -1.48 20.40 11.95
C GLN A 100 -2.22 20.78 10.65
N ALA A 101 -1.70 21.76 9.91
CA ALA A 101 -2.33 22.21 8.68
C ALA A 101 -1.42 22.01 7.46
N ILE A 102 -0.12 22.10 7.65
CA ILE A 102 0.87 21.99 6.58
C ILE A 102 2.11 21.23 7.05
N TYR A 103 2.83 20.65 6.09
CA TYR A 103 4.12 19.99 6.29
C TYR A 103 5.27 20.94 6.04
N ALA A 104 6.36 20.78 6.79
CA ALA A 104 7.53 21.63 6.70
C ALA A 104 8.29 21.48 5.37
N ASN A 105 9.02 22.54 5.00
CA ASN A 105 10.15 22.40 4.10
C ASN A 105 11.30 21.70 4.85
N GLU A 106 11.77 20.56 4.34
CA GLU A 106 12.82 19.75 4.97
C GLU A 106 14.24 20.19 4.60
N LEU A 107 14.39 21.16 3.69
CA LEU A 107 15.69 21.70 3.32
C LEU A 107 16.13 22.78 4.31
N ALA A 108 17.24 22.54 4.99
CA ALA A 108 17.77 23.49 5.99
C ALA A 108 18.02 24.90 5.42
N ASP A 109 18.55 24.96 4.19
CA ASP A 109 18.83 26.22 3.47
C ASP A 109 17.75 26.53 2.42
N GLY A 110 16.56 25.93 2.56
CA GLY A 110 15.44 26.11 1.65
C GLY A 110 14.62 27.36 1.92
N ALA A 111 13.56 27.53 1.12
CA ALA A 111 12.59 28.60 1.33
C ALA A 111 11.98 28.53 2.74
N GLN A 112 11.92 29.67 3.42
CA GLN A 112 11.34 29.81 4.76
C GLN A 112 9.93 30.39 4.67
N ASP A 113 9.14 30.19 5.71
CA ASP A 113 7.73 30.62 5.84
C ASP A 113 6.81 30.07 4.74
N VAL A 114 7.09 28.86 4.32
CA VAL A 114 6.30 28.11 3.35
C VAL A 114 6.27 26.63 3.72
N GLY A 115 5.12 25.98 3.51
CA GLY A 115 4.95 24.55 3.75
C GLY A 115 4.16 23.88 2.62
N LEU A 116 4.12 22.55 2.65
CA LEU A 116 3.28 21.75 1.78
C LEU A 116 1.89 21.62 2.38
N GLN A 117 0.87 21.92 1.62
CA GLN A 117 -0.51 21.59 1.95
C GLN A 117 -1.00 20.48 1.02
N LEU A 118 -1.46 19.39 1.61
CA LEU A 118 -2.13 18.29 0.90
C LEU A 118 -3.64 18.42 1.08
N LEU A 119 -4.37 18.24 0.00
CA LEU A 119 -5.81 18.42 -0.04
C LEU A 119 -6.47 17.27 -0.78
N ASN A 120 -7.68 16.94 -0.39
CA ASN A 120 -8.61 16.16 -1.18
C ASN A 120 -9.87 16.98 -1.45
N LEU A 121 -10.49 16.76 -2.60
CA LEU A 121 -11.80 17.33 -2.90
C LEU A 121 -12.86 16.25 -2.62
N ASP A 122 -13.58 16.41 -1.52
CA ASP A 122 -14.72 15.57 -1.17
C ASP A 122 -16.02 16.31 -1.50
N GLY A 123 -16.63 15.94 -2.62
CA GLY A 123 -17.75 16.70 -3.19
C GLY A 123 -17.31 18.12 -3.55
N ASN A 124 -17.88 19.14 -2.85
CA ASN A 124 -17.52 20.54 -3.01
C ASN A 124 -16.64 21.08 -1.86
N THR A 125 -16.16 20.19 -0.96
CA THR A 125 -15.39 20.61 0.21
C THR A 125 -13.94 20.19 0.06
N MET A 126 -13.01 21.12 0.24
CA MET A 126 -11.59 20.79 0.33
C MET A 126 -11.26 20.30 1.73
N VAL A 127 -10.83 19.04 1.83
CA VAL A 127 -10.36 18.43 3.06
C VAL A 127 -8.84 18.53 3.13
N ASN A 128 -8.34 19.10 4.22
CA ASN A 128 -6.89 19.18 4.46
C ASN A 128 -6.39 17.84 5.01
N LEU A 129 -5.43 17.25 4.33
CA LEU A 129 -4.79 15.97 4.69
C LEU A 129 -3.48 16.23 5.43
N ALA A 130 -3.60 16.91 6.57
CA ALA A 130 -2.47 17.27 7.41
C ALA A 130 -1.89 16.07 8.17
N ASN A 131 -0.79 16.30 8.86
CA ASN A 131 -0.12 15.29 9.68
C ASN A 131 -1.08 14.72 10.76
N GLY A 132 -1.20 13.39 10.78
CA GLY A 132 -2.10 12.67 11.70
C GLY A 132 -3.56 12.57 11.25
N VAL A 133 -3.93 13.12 10.10
CA VAL A 133 -5.29 12.97 9.55
C VAL A 133 -5.47 11.56 8.99
N ASN A 134 -6.62 10.96 9.30
CA ASN A 134 -7.09 9.71 8.71
C ASN A 134 -8.20 10.01 7.70
N TYR A 135 -7.99 9.56 6.48
CA TYR A 135 -8.96 9.69 5.39
C TYR A 135 -9.49 8.32 4.98
N THR A 136 -10.77 8.08 5.20
CA THR A 136 -11.41 6.79 4.91
C THR A 136 -12.23 6.87 3.63
N VAL A 137 -12.04 5.90 2.75
CA VAL A 137 -12.71 5.81 1.46
C VAL A 137 -13.37 4.44 1.32
N PRO A 138 -14.65 4.38 0.89
CA PRO A 138 -15.27 3.10 0.56
C PRO A 138 -14.60 2.50 -0.69
N LEU A 139 -14.37 1.19 -0.64
CA LEU A 139 -13.92 0.41 -1.77
C LEU A 139 -15.14 -0.25 -2.42
N ASN A 140 -15.25 -0.08 -3.74
CA ASN A 140 -16.17 -0.89 -4.52
C ASN A 140 -15.37 -2.07 -5.08
N THR A 141 -15.59 -3.23 -4.49
CA THR A 141 -14.82 -4.44 -4.79
C THR A 141 -15.20 -5.09 -6.12
N GLU A 142 -16.32 -4.72 -6.73
CA GLU A 142 -16.70 -5.24 -8.05
C GLU A 142 -15.68 -4.92 -9.15
N SER A 143 -15.00 -3.77 -9.04
CA SER A 143 -13.96 -3.37 -9.99
C SER A 143 -12.55 -3.83 -9.61
N GLY A 144 -12.33 -4.28 -8.37
CA GLY A 144 -11.01 -4.66 -7.85
C GLY A 144 -9.97 -3.53 -7.85
N SER A 145 -10.42 -2.28 -8.09
CA SER A 145 -9.53 -1.12 -8.18
C SER A 145 -10.20 0.18 -7.74
N LYS A 146 -9.39 1.13 -7.27
CA LYS A 146 -9.83 2.49 -6.90
C LYS A 146 -8.75 3.49 -7.24
N VAL A 147 -9.14 4.62 -7.83
CA VAL A 147 -8.25 5.76 -8.03
C VAL A 147 -8.65 6.85 -7.05
N LEU A 148 -7.70 7.30 -6.27
CA LEU A 148 -7.83 8.39 -5.31
C LEU A 148 -7.14 9.62 -5.89
N SER A 149 -7.80 10.76 -5.86
CA SER A 149 -7.29 12.01 -6.40
C SER A 149 -6.97 12.96 -5.26
N PHE A 150 -5.75 13.44 -5.23
CA PHE A 150 -5.25 14.39 -4.25
C PHE A 150 -4.65 15.61 -4.93
N MET A 151 -4.47 16.67 -4.16
CA MET A 151 -3.84 17.92 -4.61
C MET A 151 -2.74 18.31 -3.66
N ALA A 152 -1.63 18.77 -4.19
CA ALA A 152 -0.50 19.30 -3.46
C ALA A 152 -0.26 20.75 -3.86
N ARG A 153 0.01 21.63 -2.90
CA ARG A 153 0.36 23.03 -3.16
C ARG A 153 1.30 23.58 -2.11
N MET A 154 2.05 24.60 -2.46
CA MET A 154 2.75 25.43 -1.49
C MET A 154 1.75 26.36 -0.79
N TYR A 155 1.94 26.55 0.50
CA TYR A 155 1.12 27.41 1.33
C TYR A 155 2.01 28.22 2.26
N THR A 156 1.78 29.52 2.38
CA THR A 156 2.48 30.39 3.34
C THR A 156 1.53 30.88 4.42
N PRO A 157 1.81 30.67 5.71
CA PRO A 157 1.00 31.20 6.81
C PRO A 157 0.96 32.72 6.86
N HIS A 158 2.10 33.36 6.69
CA HIS A 158 2.27 34.80 6.95
C HIS A 158 2.47 35.64 5.69
N GLY A 159 2.71 34.97 4.55
CA GLY A 159 3.02 35.65 3.29
C GLY A 159 4.50 35.99 3.14
N ALA A 160 4.86 36.40 1.94
CA ALA A 160 6.21 36.82 1.57
C ALA A 160 7.34 35.85 1.99
N PRO A 161 7.23 34.54 1.66
CA PRO A 161 8.27 33.55 1.99
C PRO A 161 9.61 33.96 1.38
N THR A 162 10.72 33.44 1.91
CA THR A 162 12.03 33.65 1.28
C THR A 162 12.13 32.86 -0.02
N ALA A 163 12.92 33.34 -0.97
CA ALA A 163 13.29 32.57 -2.13
C ALA A 163 14.20 31.40 -1.72
N GLY A 164 14.04 30.25 -2.37
CA GLY A 164 14.83 29.06 -2.09
C GLY A 164 14.17 27.79 -2.62
N TYR A 165 14.85 26.69 -2.48
CA TYR A 165 14.32 25.39 -2.84
C TYR A 165 13.30 24.88 -1.81
N PHE A 166 12.39 24.06 -2.26
CA PHE A 166 11.38 23.44 -1.42
C PHE A 166 11.39 21.92 -1.61
N LYS A 167 11.36 21.19 -0.51
CA LYS A 167 11.19 19.74 -0.47
C LYS A 167 10.43 19.36 0.79
N SER A 168 9.43 18.52 0.64
CA SER A 168 8.69 17.95 1.76
C SER A 168 8.37 16.48 1.44
N ALA A 169 8.39 15.62 2.45
CA ALA A 169 8.03 14.21 2.32
C ALA A 169 6.82 13.91 3.18
N VAL A 170 5.88 13.14 2.61
CA VAL A 170 4.69 12.65 3.32
C VAL A 170 4.54 11.17 3.08
N THR A 171 4.40 10.42 4.16
CA THR A 171 4.15 8.98 4.15
C THR A 171 2.64 8.73 4.22
N LEU A 172 2.15 7.88 3.35
CA LEU A 172 0.78 7.39 3.32
C LEU A 172 0.75 5.96 3.85
N ASN A 173 0.08 5.72 4.97
CA ASN A 173 -0.09 4.40 5.55
C ASN A 173 -1.52 3.91 5.29
N PHE A 174 -1.66 2.74 4.68
CA PHE A 174 -2.94 2.17 4.28
C PHE A 174 -3.36 1.09 5.25
N THR A 175 -4.59 1.19 5.75
CA THR A 175 -5.27 0.16 6.55
C THR A 175 -6.51 -0.28 5.81
N TYR A 176 -6.67 -1.58 5.62
CA TYR A 176 -7.77 -2.18 4.88
C TYR A 176 -8.74 -2.89 5.82
N GLU A 177 -10.04 -2.76 5.53
CA GLU A 177 -11.11 -3.40 6.31
C GLU A 177 -12.25 -3.92 5.41
#